data_7321c832b42c5277aa5346a201258dfd
#
_entry.id   7321c832b42c5277aa5346a201258dfd
#
_cell.length_a   1.000
_cell.length_b   1.000
_cell.length_c   1.000
_cell.angle_alpha   90.00
_cell.angle_beta   90.00
_cell.angle_gamma   90.00
#
_symmetry.space_group_name_H-M   'P 1'
#
loop_
_entity.id
_entity.type
_entity.pdbx_description
1 polymer ?
#
loop_
_entity_poly.entity_id
_entity_poly.type
_entity_poly.pdbx_seq_one_letter_code
_entity_poly.pdbx_strand_id
1 'polypeptide(L)'
;MKNYVIAIVAISTVFFSSCKASKETKSTANIYDTTWELEYISGPRIAFDGLFPNKKPQLTFDQKETRVYGNNGCNGYSASYTLDGKKLSFGEAGPTTMMFCDGGGEQQFLQQINKITSYTIDKEGKLSLNEGDVPMMRFKKVAK
;
A
#
# COMPACT_ATOMS: atom_id res chain seq x y z
N MET A 1 -50.93 64.74 -26.01
CA MET A 1 -50.98 63.59 -25.09
C MET A 1 -49.96 62.53 -25.60
N LYS A 2 -48.76 62.50 -25.04
CA LYS A 2 -47.66 61.65 -25.48
C LYS A 2 -47.45 60.52 -24.44
N ASN A 3 -47.77 59.34 -24.85
CA ASN A 3 -47.54 58.15 -24.03
C ASN A 3 -46.05 57.70 -24.11
N TYR A 4 -45.36 57.79 -23.01
CA TYR A 4 -44.02 57.25 -22.90
C TYR A 4 -44.13 55.84 -22.35
N VAL A 5 -43.77 54.87 -23.20
CA VAL A 5 -43.62 53.48 -22.80
C VAL A 5 -42.18 53.30 -22.27
N ILE A 6 -42.04 53.04 -20.96
CA ILE A 6 -40.76 52.76 -20.33
C ILE A 6 -40.53 51.27 -20.49
N ALA A 7 -39.56 50.88 -21.32
CA ALA A 7 -39.08 49.52 -21.45
C ALA A 7 -38.07 49.26 -20.34
N ILE A 8 -38.42 48.39 -19.39
CA ILE A 8 -37.52 47.91 -18.33
C ILE A 8 -36.72 46.74 -18.92
N VAL A 9 -35.44 46.98 -19.21
CA VAL A 9 -34.50 45.93 -19.61
C VAL A 9 -34.00 45.25 -18.33
N ALA A 10 -34.46 44.01 -18.07
CA ALA A 10 -33.98 43.17 -17.00
C ALA A 10 -32.64 42.56 -17.44
N ILE A 11 -31.53 43.03 -16.86
CA ILE A 11 -30.20 42.44 -17.04
C ILE A 11 -30.11 41.24 -16.14
N SER A 12 -30.22 40.04 -16.74
CA SER A 12 -30.04 38.78 -16.06
C SER A 12 -28.54 38.47 -15.97
N THR A 13 -27.96 38.70 -14.79
CA THR A 13 -26.55 38.32 -14.51
C THR A 13 -26.47 36.84 -14.21
N VAL A 14 -26.00 36.05 -15.19
CA VAL A 14 -25.70 34.64 -15.03
C VAL A 14 -24.38 34.50 -14.30
N PHE A 15 -24.45 34.13 -13.01
CA PHE A 15 -23.27 33.72 -12.23
C PHE A 15 -22.81 32.33 -12.69
N PHE A 16 -21.79 32.29 -13.52
CA PHE A 16 -21.05 31.05 -13.76
C PHE A 16 -20.25 30.69 -12.51
N SER A 17 -20.81 29.81 -11.68
CA SER A 17 -20.07 29.14 -10.63
C SER A 17 -19.07 28.18 -11.30
N SER A 18 -17.84 28.65 -11.49
CA SER A 18 -16.72 27.82 -11.91
C SER A 18 -16.37 26.84 -10.79
N CYS A 19 -16.91 25.62 -10.84
CA CYS A 19 -16.38 24.52 -10.07
C CYS A 19 -14.96 24.26 -10.55
N LYS A 20 -13.95 24.70 -9.78
CA LYS A 20 -12.58 24.20 -9.91
C LYS A 20 -12.61 22.72 -9.56
N ALA A 21 -12.69 21.86 -10.57
CA ALA A 21 -12.34 20.47 -10.41
C ALA A 21 -10.86 20.42 -10.00
N SER A 22 -10.61 20.19 -8.71
CA SER A 22 -9.28 19.83 -8.23
C SER A 22 -8.88 18.60 -9.02
N LYS A 23 -7.91 18.74 -9.94
CA LYS A 23 -7.17 17.62 -10.49
C LYS A 23 -6.51 16.93 -9.29
N GLU A 24 -7.15 15.89 -8.75
CA GLU A 24 -6.44 14.93 -7.92
C GLU A 24 -5.28 14.43 -8.78
N THR A 25 -4.10 14.91 -8.48
CA THR A 25 -2.87 14.34 -9.00
C THR A 25 -2.85 12.93 -8.41
N LYS A 26 -3.34 11.97 -9.18
CA LYS A 26 -3.25 10.55 -8.88
C LYS A 26 -1.77 10.24 -8.88
N SER A 27 -1.13 10.44 -7.72
CA SER A 27 0.19 9.87 -7.46
C SER A 27 0.01 8.39 -7.73
N THR A 28 0.56 7.91 -8.83
CA THR A 28 0.67 6.48 -9.12
C THR A 28 1.71 5.91 -8.16
N ALA A 29 1.34 5.88 -6.87
CA ALA A 29 2.13 5.21 -5.86
C ALA A 29 2.21 3.75 -6.30
N ASN A 30 3.40 3.32 -6.73
CA ASN A 30 3.67 1.96 -7.11
C ASN A 30 4.41 1.24 -5.97
N ILE A 31 4.44 -0.08 -6.02
CA ILE A 31 5.14 -0.91 -5.03
C ILE A 31 6.64 -1.05 -5.31
N TYR A 32 7.10 -0.53 -6.45
CA TYR A 32 8.47 -0.64 -6.94
C TYR A 32 9.36 0.49 -6.45
N ASP A 33 10.66 0.39 -6.73
CA ASP A 33 11.67 1.43 -6.50
C ASP A 33 11.86 1.86 -5.04
N THR A 34 11.38 1.07 -4.11
CA THR A 34 11.54 1.32 -2.66
C THR A 34 11.65 0.01 -1.90
N THR A 35 12.22 0.09 -0.71
CA THR A 35 12.15 -0.98 0.29
C THR A 35 11.01 -0.68 1.25
N TRP A 36 10.21 -1.68 1.51
CA TRP A 36 9.07 -1.66 2.40
C TRP A 36 9.42 -2.33 3.72
N GLU A 37 9.34 -1.64 4.84
CA GLU A 37 9.58 -2.17 6.18
C GLU A 37 8.26 -2.40 6.90
N LEU A 38 8.08 -3.60 7.44
CA LEU A 38 6.88 -3.98 8.19
C LEU A 38 6.74 -3.13 9.45
N GLU A 39 5.57 -2.55 9.68
CA GLU A 39 5.20 -1.84 10.90
C GLU A 39 4.02 -2.47 11.65
N TYR A 40 3.24 -3.32 10.97
CA TYR A 40 2.10 -4.00 11.56
C TYR A 40 1.86 -5.35 10.90
N ILE A 41 1.50 -6.36 11.69
CA ILE A 41 1.06 -7.67 11.24
C ILE A 41 -0.14 -8.13 12.08
N SER A 42 -1.16 -8.65 11.40
CA SER A 42 -2.39 -9.15 12.03
C SER A 42 -2.18 -10.54 12.62
N GLY A 43 -2.89 -10.85 13.69
CA GLY A 43 -3.03 -12.20 14.24
C GLY A 43 -2.38 -12.42 15.60
N PRO A 44 -1.11 -12.10 15.83
CA PRO A 44 -0.49 -12.42 17.11
C PRO A 44 -0.97 -11.52 18.24
N ARG A 45 -1.05 -12.12 19.46
CA ARG A 45 -1.34 -11.38 20.71
C ARG A 45 -0.08 -10.80 21.35
N ILE A 46 1.05 -10.89 20.69
CA ILE A 46 2.36 -10.40 21.14
C ILE A 46 2.59 -9.03 20.51
N ALA A 47 3.16 -8.09 21.25
CA ALA A 47 3.54 -6.79 20.74
C ALA A 47 4.51 -6.94 19.56
N PHE A 48 4.41 -6.05 18.55
CA PHE A 48 5.17 -6.10 17.32
C PHE A 48 6.70 -6.21 17.56
N ASP A 49 7.24 -5.42 18.50
CA ASP A 49 8.67 -5.46 18.83
C ASP A 49 9.06 -6.76 19.56
N GLY A 50 8.12 -7.45 20.21
CA GLY A 50 8.36 -8.78 20.78
C GLY A 50 8.41 -9.88 19.72
N LEU A 51 7.70 -9.70 18.61
CA LEU A 51 7.77 -10.61 17.46
C LEU A 51 9.07 -10.45 16.66
N PHE A 52 9.54 -9.22 16.55
CA PHE A 52 10.70 -8.86 15.74
C PHE A 52 11.71 -8.06 16.57
N PRO A 53 12.32 -8.68 17.62
CA PRO A 53 13.17 -7.97 18.56
C PRO A 53 14.47 -7.45 17.95
N ASN A 54 14.99 -8.13 16.93
CA ASN A 54 16.31 -7.83 16.37
C ASN A 54 16.23 -7.13 15.01
N LYS A 55 15.25 -7.51 14.17
CA LYS A 55 15.15 -7.03 12.79
C LYS A 55 13.71 -7.05 12.32
N LYS A 56 13.26 -5.95 11.75
CA LYS A 56 11.93 -5.86 11.14
C LYS A 56 11.95 -6.47 9.73
N PRO A 57 10.89 -7.18 9.32
CA PRO A 57 10.77 -7.66 7.94
C PRO A 57 10.82 -6.52 6.94
N GLN A 58 11.49 -6.78 5.82
CA GLN A 58 11.60 -5.84 4.72
C GLN A 58 11.37 -6.54 3.38
N LEU A 59 10.71 -5.85 2.45
CA LEU A 59 10.40 -6.33 1.11
C LEU A 59 10.79 -5.29 0.06
N THR A 60 11.38 -5.74 -1.04
CA THR A 60 11.64 -4.95 -2.24
C THR A 60 11.11 -5.72 -3.45
N PHE A 61 10.24 -5.10 -4.23
CA PHE A 61 9.65 -5.72 -5.41
C PHE A 61 10.50 -5.41 -6.65
N ASP A 62 10.91 -6.45 -7.36
CA ASP A 62 11.55 -6.34 -8.67
C ASP A 62 10.51 -6.61 -9.76
N GLN A 63 10.26 -5.58 -10.58
CA GLN A 63 9.27 -5.66 -11.66
C GLN A 63 9.76 -6.52 -12.83
N LYS A 64 11.07 -6.52 -13.11
CA LYS A 64 11.65 -7.23 -14.26
C LYS A 64 11.66 -8.74 -14.03
N GLU A 65 12.04 -9.15 -12.84
CA GLU A 65 12.11 -10.56 -12.48
C GLU A 65 10.78 -11.10 -11.95
N THR A 66 9.79 -10.22 -11.69
CA THR A 66 8.52 -10.56 -11.06
C THR A 66 8.76 -11.30 -9.74
N ARG A 67 9.72 -10.81 -8.96
CA ARG A 67 10.13 -11.38 -7.68
C ARG A 67 10.18 -10.31 -6.59
N VAL A 68 9.94 -10.74 -5.38
CA VAL A 68 10.15 -9.95 -4.18
C VAL A 68 11.36 -10.50 -3.43
N TYR A 69 12.16 -9.61 -2.90
CA TYR A 69 13.34 -9.90 -2.10
C TYR A 69 13.30 -9.14 -0.79
N GLY A 70 13.95 -9.68 0.23
CA GLY A 70 14.06 -9.00 1.50
C GLY A 70 14.42 -9.94 2.63
N ASN A 71 13.75 -9.74 3.76
CA ASN A 71 13.86 -10.61 4.93
C ASN A 71 12.51 -10.73 5.65
N ASN A 72 12.34 -11.81 6.38
CA ASN A 72 11.13 -12.10 7.15
C ASN A 72 11.23 -11.75 8.65
N GLY A 73 12.23 -10.93 8.99
CA GLY A 73 12.54 -10.58 10.38
C GLY A 73 13.62 -11.44 11.04
N CYS A 74 13.97 -12.56 10.43
CA CYS A 74 15.05 -13.46 10.84
C CYS A 74 15.93 -13.78 9.65
N ASN A 75 15.40 -14.53 8.71
CA ASN A 75 16.09 -15.04 7.55
C ASN A 75 15.84 -14.20 6.31
N GLY A 76 16.64 -14.41 5.26
CA GLY A 76 16.37 -13.89 3.94
C GLY A 76 15.00 -14.38 3.45
N TYR A 77 14.32 -13.58 2.66
CA TYR A 77 13.05 -13.93 2.03
C TYR A 77 13.08 -13.58 0.55
N SER A 78 12.65 -14.51 -0.29
CA SER A 78 12.38 -14.25 -1.69
C SER A 78 11.22 -15.11 -2.16
N ALA A 79 10.39 -14.57 -3.05
CA ALA A 79 9.31 -15.31 -3.69
C ALA A 79 9.00 -14.70 -5.06
N SER A 80 8.41 -15.49 -5.96
CA SER A 80 7.71 -14.90 -7.10
C SER A 80 6.43 -14.21 -6.63
N TYR A 81 5.91 -13.29 -7.41
CA TYR A 81 4.59 -12.71 -7.18
C TYR A 81 3.82 -12.59 -8.49
N THR A 82 2.50 -12.55 -8.38
CA THR A 82 1.60 -12.21 -9.49
C THR A 82 0.90 -10.91 -9.14
N LEU A 83 0.88 -9.97 -10.10
CA LEU A 83 0.26 -8.67 -9.95
C LEU A 83 -0.65 -8.36 -11.13
N ASP A 84 -1.94 -8.17 -10.86
CA ASP A 84 -2.96 -7.73 -11.83
C ASP A 84 -3.80 -6.61 -11.21
N GLY A 85 -3.51 -5.38 -11.61
CA GLY A 85 -4.10 -4.19 -11.01
C GLY A 85 -3.78 -4.10 -9.52
N LYS A 86 -4.77 -4.33 -8.65
CA LYS A 86 -4.60 -4.39 -7.19
C LYS A 86 -4.54 -5.81 -6.63
N LYS A 87 -4.78 -6.82 -7.46
CA LYS A 87 -4.65 -8.22 -7.05
C LYS A 87 -3.18 -8.57 -6.98
N LEU A 88 -2.75 -9.03 -5.84
CA LEU A 88 -1.36 -9.41 -5.55
C LEU A 88 -1.36 -10.73 -4.81
N SER A 89 -0.58 -11.68 -5.27
CA SER A 89 -0.33 -12.94 -4.56
C SER A 89 1.14 -13.31 -4.64
N PHE A 90 1.60 -14.07 -3.67
CA PHE A 90 2.97 -14.54 -3.58
C PHE A 90 3.03 -16.04 -3.87
N GLY A 91 4.05 -16.46 -4.59
CA GLY A 91 4.39 -17.87 -4.78
C GLY A 91 5.14 -18.44 -3.57
N GLU A 92 5.60 -19.69 -3.71
CA GLU A 92 6.40 -20.33 -2.68
C GLU A 92 7.69 -19.55 -2.40
N ALA A 93 8.07 -19.54 -1.12
CA ALA A 93 9.32 -18.93 -0.69
C ALA A 93 10.50 -19.69 -1.28
N GLY A 94 11.46 -18.95 -1.81
CA GLY A 94 12.71 -19.48 -2.34
C GLY A 94 13.66 -19.95 -1.23
N PRO A 95 14.83 -20.48 -1.61
CA PRO A 95 15.87 -20.85 -0.67
C PRO A 95 16.24 -19.70 0.27
N THR A 96 16.47 -20.03 1.55
CA THR A 96 16.77 -19.06 2.59
C THR A 96 17.83 -19.58 3.54
N THR A 97 18.37 -18.71 4.38
CA THR A 97 19.18 -19.10 5.53
C THR A 97 18.31 -19.80 6.58
N MET A 98 18.90 -20.55 7.46
CA MET A 98 18.20 -21.27 8.54
C MET A 98 18.73 -20.83 9.91
N MET A 99 18.68 -19.51 10.15
CA MET A 99 18.99 -18.99 11.48
C MET A 99 17.79 -19.17 12.40
N PHE A 100 18.04 -19.42 13.67
CA PHE A 100 17.03 -19.37 14.72
C PHE A 100 16.96 -17.94 15.27
N CYS A 101 15.74 -17.41 15.38
CA CYS A 101 15.49 -16.10 15.99
C CYS A 101 14.34 -16.20 16.98
N ASP A 102 14.49 -15.49 18.09
CA ASP A 102 13.44 -15.41 19.11
C ASP A 102 12.22 -14.63 18.61
N GLY A 103 11.08 -14.75 19.32
CA GLY A 103 9.86 -13.99 19.09
C GLY A 103 8.84 -14.64 18.15
N GLY A 104 9.25 -15.61 17.31
CA GLY A 104 8.33 -16.31 16.39
C GLY A 104 7.80 -15.48 15.24
N GLY A 105 8.35 -14.29 15.01
CA GLY A 105 7.91 -13.34 13.99
C GLY A 105 8.04 -13.87 12.57
N GLU A 106 9.09 -14.66 12.28
CA GLU A 106 9.29 -15.31 10.99
C GLU A 106 8.10 -16.19 10.60
N GLN A 107 7.65 -17.06 11.51
CA GLN A 107 6.50 -17.92 11.25
C GLN A 107 5.23 -17.12 10.99
N GLN A 108 5.01 -16.06 11.77
CA GLN A 108 3.86 -15.19 11.58
C GLN A 108 3.92 -14.47 10.23
N PHE A 109 5.11 -13.97 9.85
CA PHE A 109 5.30 -13.34 8.54
C PHE A 109 4.96 -14.31 7.41
N LEU A 110 5.52 -15.53 7.43
CA LEU A 110 5.29 -16.55 6.39
C LEU A 110 3.82 -17.01 6.33
N GLN A 111 3.16 -17.14 7.47
CA GLN A 111 1.73 -17.48 7.52
C GLN A 111 0.85 -16.38 6.90
N GLN A 112 1.17 -15.13 7.14
CA GLN A 112 0.35 -14.02 6.64
C GLN A 112 0.64 -13.71 5.16
N ILE A 113 1.91 -13.72 4.75
CA ILE A 113 2.28 -13.39 3.36
C ILE A 113 1.63 -14.34 2.34
N ASN A 114 1.46 -15.61 2.71
CA ASN A 114 0.84 -16.63 1.85
C ASN A 114 -0.68 -16.47 1.69
N LYS A 115 -1.35 -15.65 2.51
CA LYS A 115 -2.80 -15.39 2.43
C LYS A 115 -3.13 -14.12 1.63
N ILE A 116 -2.12 -13.38 1.22
CA ILE A 116 -2.33 -12.10 0.55
C ILE A 116 -2.96 -12.31 -0.83
N THR A 117 -4.01 -11.55 -1.09
CA THR A 117 -4.74 -11.56 -2.37
C THR A 117 -4.83 -10.19 -3.02
N SER A 118 -4.51 -9.12 -2.27
CA SER A 118 -4.54 -7.75 -2.81
C SER A 118 -3.58 -6.83 -2.06
N TYR A 119 -3.36 -5.64 -2.62
CA TYR A 119 -2.64 -4.58 -1.94
C TYR A 119 -3.31 -3.22 -2.12
N THR A 120 -3.04 -2.32 -1.19
CA THR A 120 -3.39 -0.90 -1.28
C THR A 120 -2.22 -0.03 -0.83
N ILE A 121 -2.10 1.17 -1.39
CA ILE A 121 -1.20 2.20 -0.88
C ILE A 121 -2.07 3.38 -0.48
N ASP A 122 -1.96 3.80 0.78
CA ASP A 122 -2.76 4.88 1.33
C ASP A 122 -2.23 6.27 0.94
N LYS A 123 -2.91 7.32 1.41
CA LYS A 123 -2.53 8.72 1.13
C LYS A 123 -1.21 9.12 1.79
N GLU A 124 -0.81 8.41 2.84
CA GLU A 124 0.46 8.59 3.54
C GLU A 124 1.61 7.83 2.87
N GLY A 125 1.31 7.06 1.82
CA GLY A 125 2.27 6.27 1.07
C GLY A 125 2.64 4.96 1.75
N LYS A 126 1.83 4.45 2.69
CA LYS A 126 2.01 3.15 3.33
C LYS A 126 1.38 2.05 2.49
N LEU A 127 2.08 0.92 2.39
CA LEU A 127 1.62 -0.27 1.70
C LEU A 127 0.89 -1.19 2.68
N SER A 128 -0.35 -1.54 2.36
CA SER A 128 -1.08 -2.61 3.02
C SER A 128 -1.20 -3.82 2.11
N LEU A 129 -0.84 -4.98 2.61
CA LEU A 129 -1.07 -6.28 2.00
C LEU A 129 -2.30 -6.91 2.64
N ASN A 130 -3.29 -7.28 1.84
CA ASN A 130 -4.62 -7.65 2.32
C ASN A 130 -4.99 -9.09 1.94
N GLU A 131 -5.77 -9.75 2.80
CA GLU A 131 -6.55 -10.93 2.47
C GLU A 131 -7.99 -10.47 2.18
N GLY A 132 -8.41 -10.48 0.90
CA GLY A 132 -9.62 -9.78 0.48
C GLY A 132 -9.50 -8.28 0.76
N ASP A 133 -10.41 -7.77 1.59
CA ASP A 133 -10.45 -6.36 2.01
C ASP A 133 -9.82 -6.12 3.39
N VAL A 134 -9.32 -7.18 4.05
CA VAL A 134 -8.76 -7.10 5.40
C VAL A 134 -7.26 -6.87 5.35
N PRO A 135 -6.74 -5.75 5.91
CA PRO A 135 -5.31 -5.51 6.01
C PRO A 135 -4.64 -6.51 6.96
N MET A 136 -3.78 -7.36 6.41
CA MET A 136 -3.04 -8.37 7.19
C MET A 136 -1.67 -7.87 7.60
N MET A 137 -1.01 -7.10 6.74
CA MET A 137 0.33 -6.57 6.96
C MET A 137 0.39 -5.13 6.46
N ARG A 138 1.03 -4.22 7.22
CA ARG A 138 1.25 -2.84 6.80
C ARG A 138 2.72 -2.48 6.86
N PHE A 139 3.18 -1.80 5.82
CA PHE A 139 4.56 -1.43 5.62
C PHE A 139 4.68 0.08 5.39
N LYS A 140 5.78 0.62 5.85
CA LYS A 140 6.23 1.97 5.50
C LYS A 140 7.39 1.93 4.51
N LYS A 141 7.57 2.99 3.75
CA LYS A 141 8.77 3.16 2.93
C LYS A 141 9.99 3.41 3.82
N VAL A 142 11.11 2.76 3.49
CA VAL A 142 12.41 3.12 4.06
C VAL A 142 13.28 3.70 2.95
N ALA A 143 14.00 4.75 3.28
CA ALA A 143 14.97 5.34 2.36
C ALA A 143 16.04 4.31 2.00
N LYS A 144 16.44 4.30 0.72
CA LYS A 144 17.62 3.57 0.27
C LYS A 144 18.89 4.20 0.80
#